data_08878680675aa64c95b9b6fb7eeb1b21
#
_entry.id   08878680675aa64c95b9b6fb7eeb1b21
#
_cell.length_a   1.000
_cell.length_b   1.000
_cell.length_c   1.000
_cell.angle_alpha   90.00
_cell.angle_beta   90.00
_cell.angle_gamma   90.00
#
_symmetry.space_group_name_H-M   'P 1'
#
loop_
_entity.id
_entity.type
_entity.pdbx_description
1 polymer ?
#
loop_
_entity_poly.entity_id
_entity_poly.type
_entity_poly.pdbx_seq_one_letter_code
_entity_poly.pdbx_strand_id
1 'polypeptide(L)'
;AVQNHYKATDFKEIIHIVDMDGAYAPDSAVVEDLEAKKPVYYVTEIRSANPKGIIDRNARKRKNIDRLKVTGQIWNLPYGIYYMSCNLDHALYGKLNSADEEKEEDAYAFAKKYKNDIPGFLKYMKESDFSVGPDYKESWRYITEGRHSLERHTNFFVCLDKLKK
;
A
#
# COMPACT_ATOMS: atom_id res chain seq x y z
N ALA A 1 -14.69 -27.40 -6.79
CA ALA A 1 -14.64 -26.01 -6.34
C ALA A 1 -16.02 -25.40 -6.56
N VAL A 2 -16.71 -24.97 -5.50
CA VAL A 2 -17.98 -24.24 -5.59
C VAL A 2 -17.64 -22.86 -6.17
N GLN A 3 -18.02 -22.61 -7.41
CA GLN A 3 -17.96 -21.26 -7.99
C GLN A 3 -19.07 -20.44 -7.31
N ASN A 4 -18.70 -19.55 -6.41
CA ASN A 4 -19.61 -18.57 -5.86
C ASN A 4 -19.93 -17.56 -6.98
N HIS A 5 -21.14 -17.61 -7.52
CA HIS A 5 -21.62 -16.67 -8.54
C HIS A 5 -22.13 -15.39 -7.87
N TYR A 6 -21.22 -14.54 -7.41
CA TYR A 6 -21.57 -13.22 -6.87
C TYR A 6 -22.01 -12.28 -8.01
N LYS A 7 -23.05 -11.50 -7.74
CA LYS A 7 -23.50 -10.39 -8.59
C LYS A 7 -22.97 -9.07 -8.00
N ALA A 8 -22.88 -8.03 -8.83
CA ALA A 8 -22.47 -6.70 -8.34
C ALA A 8 -23.35 -6.22 -7.16
N THR A 9 -24.65 -6.57 -7.17
CA THR A 9 -25.61 -6.25 -6.10
C THR A 9 -25.31 -6.89 -4.75
N ASP A 10 -24.43 -7.88 -4.70
CA ASP A 10 -24.05 -8.57 -3.46
C ASP A 10 -22.93 -7.81 -2.70
N PHE A 11 -22.41 -6.73 -3.29
CA PHE A 11 -21.34 -5.93 -2.74
C PHE A 11 -21.81 -4.49 -2.49
N LYS A 12 -21.35 -3.90 -1.39
CA LYS A 12 -21.63 -2.50 -1.05
C LYS A 12 -20.67 -1.55 -1.75
N GLU A 13 -19.41 -1.91 -1.82
CA GLU A 13 -18.33 -1.12 -2.41
C GLU A 13 -17.12 -1.99 -2.74
N ILE A 14 -16.19 -1.44 -3.52
CA ILE A 14 -14.90 -2.05 -3.82
C ILE A 14 -13.81 -1.23 -3.13
N ILE A 15 -13.09 -1.88 -2.23
CA ILE A 15 -11.92 -1.33 -1.53
C ILE A 15 -10.68 -1.97 -2.13
N HIS A 16 -9.83 -1.17 -2.75
CA HIS A 16 -8.56 -1.61 -3.34
C HIS A 16 -7.41 -1.13 -2.47
N ILE A 17 -6.64 -2.06 -1.93
CA ILE A 17 -5.42 -1.76 -1.18
C ILE A 17 -4.23 -2.04 -2.10
N VAL A 18 -3.30 -1.09 -2.21
CA VAL A 18 -2.16 -1.18 -3.13
C VAL A 18 -0.84 -0.91 -2.40
N ASP A 19 0.16 -1.75 -2.66
CA ASP A 19 1.54 -1.45 -2.28
C ASP A 19 2.09 -0.32 -3.15
N MET A 20 2.86 0.59 -2.56
CA MET A 20 3.46 1.69 -3.33
C MET A 20 4.75 1.27 -4.05
N ASP A 21 5.57 0.40 -3.44
CA ASP A 21 6.85 -0.10 -3.98
C ASP A 21 7.76 1.01 -4.48
N GLY A 22 7.72 2.19 -3.84
CA GLY A 22 8.50 3.34 -4.28
C GLY A 22 8.10 3.91 -5.64
N ALA A 23 6.86 3.69 -6.10
CA ALA A 23 6.44 4.06 -7.45
C ALA A 23 6.56 5.56 -7.74
N TYR A 24 6.45 6.43 -6.75
CA TYR A 24 6.58 7.88 -6.90
C TYR A 24 7.95 8.43 -6.50
N ALA A 25 8.87 7.59 -6.04
CA ALA A 25 10.24 8.02 -5.79
C ALA A 25 10.88 8.55 -7.09
N PRO A 26 11.74 9.58 -7.02
CA PRO A 26 12.41 10.09 -8.18
C PRO A 26 13.31 9.02 -8.81
N ASP A 27 13.50 9.07 -10.13
CA ASP A 27 14.33 8.09 -10.85
C ASP A 27 15.77 8.03 -10.30
N SER A 28 16.28 9.15 -9.77
CA SER A 28 17.58 9.22 -9.09
C SER A 28 17.67 8.43 -7.79
N ALA A 29 16.55 8.01 -7.23
CA ALA A 29 16.52 7.11 -6.07
C ALA A 29 16.61 5.64 -6.46
N VAL A 30 16.67 5.31 -7.76
CA VAL A 30 16.90 3.94 -8.24
C VAL A 30 18.38 3.77 -8.53
N VAL A 31 19.07 2.96 -7.74
CA VAL A 31 20.51 2.79 -7.74
C VAL A 31 20.88 1.41 -8.29
N GLU A 32 21.94 1.35 -9.10
CA GLU A 32 22.47 0.08 -9.59
C GLU A 32 23.15 -0.70 -8.46
N ASP A 33 22.82 -1.97 -8.36
CA ASP A 33 23.45 -2.94 -7.48
C ASP A 33 23.46 -4.30 -8.20
N LEU A 34 24.57 -4.63 -8.81
CA LEU A 34 24.74 -5.85 -9.64
C LEU A 34 24.64 -7.14 -8.81
N GLU A 35 24.85 -7.06 -7.49
CA GLU A 35 24.71 -8.20 -6.57
C GLU A 35 23.25 -8.44 -6.14
N ALA A 36 22.37 -7.48 -6.37
CA ALA A 36 20.97 -7.57 -5.99
C ALA A 36 20.21 -8.58 -6.85
N LYS A 37 19.93 -9.75 -6.33
CA LYS A 37 19.14 -10.81 -7.01
C LYS A 37 17.68 -10.41 -7.24
N LYS A 38 17.15 -9.51 -6.43
CA LYS A 38 15.81 -8.91 -6.51
C LYS A 38 15.90 -7.44 -6.07
N PRO A 39 14.92 -6.58 -6.41
CA PRO A 39 14.93 -5.21 -5.91
C PRO A 39 14.95 -5.17 -4.38
N VAL A 40 15.85 -4.38 -3.82
CA VAL A 40 15.98 -4.14 -2.38
C VAL A 40 15.53 -2.72 -2.07
N TYR A 41 14.61 -2.58 -1.14
CA TYR A 41 13.97 -1.32 -0.79
C TYR A 41 14.58 -0.72 0.47
N TYR A 42 14.90 0.54 0.40
CA TYR A 42 15.30 1.39 1.53
C TYR A 42 14.37 2.61 1.57
N VAL A 43 14.27 3.28 2.68
CA VAL A 43 13.48 4.53 2.82
C VAL A 43 14.00 5.67 1.92
N THR A 44 15.24 5.56 1.43
CA THR A 44 15.89 6.58 0.60
C THR A 44 16.08 6.17 -0.84
N GLU A 45 16.08 4.86 -1.15
CA GLU A 45 16.46 4.35 -2.47
C GLU A 45 15.91 2.94 -2.74
N ILE A 46 15.95 2.54 -4.02
CA ILE A 46 15.71 1.17 -4.48
C ILE A 46 16.99 0.69 -5.15
N ARG A 47 17.57 -0.39 -4.67
CA ARG A 47 18.73 -1.04 -5.31
C ARG A 47 18.30 -2.19 -6.20
N SER A 48 18.88 -2.26 -7.40
CA SER A 48 18.54 -3.31 -8.37
C SER A 48 19.67 -3.52 -9.37
N ALA A 49 19.86 -4.76 -9.81
CA ALA A 49 20.73 -5.06 -10.97
C ALA A 49 20.15 -4.55 -12.30
N ASN A 50 18.90 -4.11 -12.35
CA ASN A 50 18.26 -3.53 -13.52
C ASN A 50 17.50 -2.23 -13.16
N PRO A 51 18.22 -1.11 -12.94
CA PRO A 51 17.61 0.17 -12.59
C PRO A 51 16.57 0.64 -13.61
N LYS A 52 16.87 0.49 -14.90
CA LYS A 52 15.95 0.87 -15.98
C LYS A 52 14.63 0.13 -15.89
N GLY A 53 14.65 -1.18 -15.62
CA GLY A 53 13.45 -1.98 -15.44
C GLY A 53 12.60 -1.51 -14.25
N ILE A 54 13.24 -1.07 -13.16
CA ILE A 54 12.55 -0.49 -12.00
C ILE A 54 11.91 0.84 -12.36
N ILE A 55 12.63 1.74 -13.04
CA ILE A 55 12.10 3.04 -13.48
C ILE A 55 10.88 2.85 -14.40
N ASP A 56 10.99 1.95 -15.40
CA ASP A 56 9.89 1.64 -16.32
C ASP A 56 8.67 1.03 -15.59
N ARG A 57 8.91 0.15 -14.60
CA ARG A 57 7.87 -0.39 -13.72
C ARG A 57 7.18 0.72 -12.93
N ASN A 58 7.98 1.60 -12.30
CA ASN A 58 7.47 2.71 -11.49
C ASN A 58 6.61 3.65 -12.34
N ALA A 59 7.04 3.99 -13.55
CA ALA A 59 6.29 4.84 -14.47
C ALA A 59 4.93 4.22 -14.83
N ARG A 60 4.89 2.92 -15.14
CA ARG A 60 3.62 2.21 -15.42
C ARG A 60 2.71 2.15 -14.18
N LYS A 61 3.28 1.89 -13.00
CA LYS A 61 2.55 1.81 -11.74
C LYS A 61 1.95 3.18 -11.38
N ARG A 62 2.72 4.26 -11.48
CA ARG A 62 2.23 5.64 -11.31
C ARG A 62 1.02 5.92 -12.19
N LYS A 63 1.14 5.67 -13.50
CA LYS A 63 0.06 5.90 -14.46
C LYS A 63 -1.22 5.15 -14.09
N ASN A 64 -1.10 3.91 -13.64
CA ASN A 64 -2.26 3.10 -13.23
C ASN A 64 -2.89 3.63 -11.93
N ILE A 65 -2.07 3.93 -10.91
CA ILE A 65 -2.54 4.48 -9.65
C ILE A 65 -3.20 5.84 -9.87
N ASP A 66 -2.59 6.73 -10.70
CA ASP A 66 -3.14 8.06 -11.00
C ASP A 66 -4.51 7.98 -11.66
N ARG A 67 -4.75 6.95 -12.48
CA ARG A 67 -6.06 6.68 -13.05
C ARG A 67 -7.04 6.14 -11.99
N LEU A 68 -6.59 5.19 -11.17
CA LEU A 68 -7.45 4.52 -10.19
C LEU A 68 -7.88 5.45 -9.05
N LYS A 69 -7.00 6.35 -8.58
CA LYS A 69 -7.32 7.26 -7.47
C LYS A 69 -8.40 8.30 -7.78
N VAL A 70 -8.68 8.53 -9.07
CA VAL A 70 -9.79 9.41 -9.52
C VAL A 70 -11.01 8.63 -10.01
N THR A 71 -10.94 7.29 -10.02
CA THR A 71 -12.06 6.42 -10.38
C THR A 71 -13.04 6.37 -9.21
N GLY A 72 -14.27 6.83 -9.43
CA GLY A 72 -15.30 6.84 -8.38
C GLY A 72 -16.13 5.56 -8.31
N GLN A 73 -16.22 4.81 -9.41
CA GLN A 73 -17.04 3.61 -9.52
C GLN A 73 -16.44 2.58 -10.46
N ILE A 74 -16.64 1.29 -10.13
CA ILE A 74 -16.36 0.13 -10.99
C ILE A 74 -17.60 -0.77 -10.93
N TRP A 75 -18.15 -1.18 -12.08
CA TRP A 75 -19.39 -1.98 -12.20
C TRP A 75 -20.59 -1.37 -11.44
N ASN A 76 -20.71 -0.06 -11.46
CA ASN A 76 -21.72 0.70 -10.70
C ASN A 76 -21.61 0.59 -9.17
N LEU A 77 -20.52 0.05 -8.66
CA LEU A 77 -20.21 0.03 -7.23
C LEU A 77 -19.27 1.18 -6.89
N PRO A 78 -19.45 1.86 -5.75
CA PRO A 78 -18.47 2.79 -5.22
C PRO A 78 -17.09 2.14 -5.17
N TYR A 79 -16.07 2.87 -5.59
CA TYR A 79 -14.68 2.40 -5.62
C TYR A 79 -13.78 3.35 -4.85
N GLY A 80 -12.90 2.80 -4.02
CA GLY A 80 -11.85 3.53 -3.33
C GLY A 80 -10.54 2.77 -3.34
N ILE A 81 -9.43 3.47 -3.61
CA ILE A 81 -8.09 2.91 -3.55
C ILE A 81 -7.33 3.52 -2.37
N TYR A 82 -6.63 2.69 -1.63
CA TYR A 82 -5.84 3.06 -0.45
C TYR A 82 -4.47 2.41 -0.56
N TYR A 83 -3.45 3.02 0.04
CA TYR A 83 -2.09 2.54 -0.11
C TYR A 83 -1.48 2.04 1.20
N MET A 84 -0.54 1.11 1.02
CA MET A 84 0.46 0.68 2.00
C MET A 84 1.85 1.01 1.44
N SER A 85 2.63 1.79 2.15
CA SER A 85 3.96 2.24 1.68
C SER A 85 5.07 1.79 2.64
N CYS A 86 6.20 1.31 2.17
CA CYS A 86 6.48 0.91 0.77
C CYS A 86 5.57 -0.20 0.28
N ASN A 87 5.28 -1.20 1.13
CA ASN A 87 4.39 -2.33 0.98
C ASN A 87 3.63 -2.61 2.28
N LEU A 88 2.79 -3.64 2.28
CA LEU A 88 1.97 -4.04 3.42
C LEU A 88 2.82 -4.32 4.67
N ASP A 89 3.91 -5.09 4.52
CA ASP A 89 4.77 -5.47 5.65
C ASP A 89 5.45 -4.24 6.26
N HIS A 90 5.91 -3.31 5.42
CA HIS A 90 6.48 -2.06 5.88
C HIS A 90 5.45 -1.19 6.61
N ALA A 91 4.24 -1.05 6.04
CA ALA A 91 3.19 -0.26 6.66
C ALA A 91 2.73 -0.85 8.00
N LEU A 92 2.46 -2.16 8.07
CA LEU A 92 1.91 -2.79 9.27
C LEU A 92 2.97 -3.14 10.33
N TYR A 93 4.15 -3.60 9.91
CA TYR A 93 5.15 -4.16 10.84
C TYR A 93 6.44 -3.33 10.92
N GLY A 94 6.62 -2.33 10.02
CA GLY A 94 7.85 -1.54 9.92
C GLY A 94 9.01 -2.29 9.29
N LYS A 95 8.75 -3.39 8.57
CA LYS A 95 9.77 -4.26 7.99
C LYS A 95 9.85 -4.09 6.46
N LEU A 96 11.05 -3.88 5.95
CA LEU A 96 11.36 -3.91 4.52
C LEU A 96 12.11 -5.21 4.17
N ASN A 97 11.89 -5.71 2.95
CA ASN A 97 12.64 -6.83 2.38
C ASN A 97 12.55 -8.16 3.17
N SER A 98 11.46 -8.38 3.91
CA SER A 98 11.27 -9.63 4.66
C SER A 98 11.30 -10.87 3.75
N ALA A 99 11.82 -11.98 4.27
CA ALA A 99 11.67 -13.28 3.64
C ALA A 99 10.21 -13.76 3.68
N ASP A 100 9.84 -14.70 2.82
CA ASP A 100 8.43 -15.09 2.72
C ASP A 100 7.94 -15.79 3.99
N GLU A 101 8.80 -16.55 4.65
CA GLU A 101 8.53 -17.19 5.95
C GLU A 101 8.28 -16.15 7.05
N GLU A 102 9.08 -15.07 7.10
CA GLU A 102 8.90 -13.97 8.06
C GLU A 102 7.58 -13.24 7.83
N LYS A 103 7.16 -13.07 6.57
CA LYS A 103 5.87 -12.43 6.25
C LYS A 103 4.69 -13.24 6.77
N GLU A 104 4.72 -14.55 6.66
CA GLU A 104 3.67 -15.43 7.17
C GLU A 104 3.58 -15.36 8.71
N GLU A 105 4.73 -15.39 9.39
CA GLU A 105 4.80 -15.26 10.86
C GLU A 105 4.28 -13.91 11.33
N ASP A 106 4.69 -12.82 10.71
CA ASP A 106 4.26 -11.46 11.04
C ASP A 106 2.75 -11.28 10.80
N ALA A 107 2.24 -11.78 9.66
CA ALA A 107 0.81 -11.73 9.35
C ALA A 107 -0.01 -12.51 10.38
N TYR A 108 0.44 -13.69 10.76
CA TYR A 108 -0.22 -14.49 11.79
C TYR A 108 -0.20 -13.81 13.17
N ALA A 109 0.96 -13.28 13.58
CA ALA A 109 1.11 -12.57 14.85
C ALA A 109 0.21 -11.31 14.90
N PHE A 110 0.16 -10.55 13.81
CA PHE A 110 -0.68 -9.36 13.69
C PHE A 110 -2.17 -9.73 13.75
N ALA A 111 -2.60 -10.73 12.98
CA ALA A 111 -3.97 -11.22 13.00
C ALA A 111 -4.37 -11.72 14.40
N LYS A 112 -3.49 -12.48 15.07
CA LYS A 112 -3.70 -12.97 16.43
C LYS A 112 -3.84 -11.82 17.44
N LYS A 113 -3.00 -10.77 17.30
CA LYS A 113 -3.02 -9.59 18.18
C LYS A 113 -4.37 -8.88 18.13
N TYR A 114 -4.94 -8.71 16.94
CA TYR A 114 -6.14 -7.89 16.75
C TYR A 114 -7.43 -8.70 16.53
N LYS A 115 -7.38 -10.03 16.51
CA LYS A 115 -8.54 -10.91 16.28
C LYS A 115 -9.75 -10.56 17.15
N ASN A 116 -9.51 -10.22 18.42
CA ASN A 116 -10.55 -9.90 19.41
C ASN A 116 -10.44 -8.44 19.90
N ASP A 117 -9.65 -7.60 19.23
CA ASP A 117 -9.43 -6.19 19.59
C ASP A 117 -9.53 -5.29 18.36
N ILE A 118 -10.71 -5.26 17.76
CA ILE A 118 -10.98 -4.36 16.61
C ILE A 118 -10.78 -2.88 16.98
N PRO A 119 -11.22 -2.38 18.17
CA PRO A 119 -10.94 -1.02 18.58
C PRO A 119 -9.44 -0.70 18.64
N GLY A 120 -8.62 -1.61 19.16
CA GLY A 120 -7.16 -1.48 19.20
C GLY A 120 -6.57 -1.44 17.79
N PHE A 121 -7.05 -2.28 16.87
CA PHE A 121 -6.64 -2.23 15.46
C PHE A 121 -6.98 -0.87 14.81
N LEU A 122 -8.20 -0.38 15.00
CA LEU A 122 -8.63 0.91 14.46
C LEU A 122 -7.80 2.07 15.02
N LYS A 123 -7.49 2.03 16.31
CA LYS A 123 -6.60 2.98 16.96
C LYS A 123 -5.19 2.93 16.38
N TYR A 124 -4.64 1.73 16.24
CA TYR A 124 -3.32 1.51 15.63
C TYR A 124 -3.23 2.10 14.22
N MET A 125 -4.25 1.84 13.38
CA MET A 125 -4.27 2.36 12.00
C MET A 125 -4.47 3.87 11.93
N LYS A 126 -5.06 4.50 12.93
CA LYS A 126 -5.41 5.94 12.92
C LYS A 126 -4.38 6.81 13.62
N GLU A 127 -3.86 6.35 14.76
CA GLU A 127 -3.04 7.17 15.66
C GLU A 127 -1.54 6.91 15.54
N SER A 128 -1.12 5.98 14.68
CA SER A 128 0.29 5.73 14.43
C SER A 128 0.91 6.83 13.58
N ASP A 129 2.19 7.07 13.77
CA ASP A 129 3.01 8.07 13.05
C ASP A 129 3.11 7.82 11.54
N PHE A 130 2.85 6.59 11.11
CA PHE A 130 2.77 6.23 9.68
C PHE A 130 1.41 6.51 9.04
N SER A 131 0.42 6.96 9.79
CA SER A 131 -0.91 7.29 9.27
C SER A 131 -0.92 8.68 8.65
N VAL A 132 -1.30 8.80 7.37
CA VAL A 132 -1.22 10.05 6.63
C VAL A 132 -2.58 10.70 6.49
N GLY A 133 -2.78 11.78 7.23
CA GLY A 133 -3.84 12.80 7.10
C GLY A 133 -5.29 12.28 7.18
N PRO A 134 -6.25 13.09 7.62
CA PRO A 134 -7.66 12.67 7.63
C PRO A 134 -8.33 12.79 6.25
N ASP A 135 -7.74 13.53 5.31
CA ASP A 135 -8.31 13.79 4.00
C ASP A 135 -7.73 12.87 2.92
N TYR A 136 -8.62 12.27 2.14
CA TYR A 136 -8.25 11.33 1.08
C TYR A 136 -7.36 11.98 0.00
N LYS A 137 -7.70 13.19 -0.45
CA LYS A 137 -6.95 13.85 -1.53
C LYS A 137 -5.58 14.31 -1.04
N GLU A 138 -5.52 14.84 0.17
CA GLU A 138 -4.27 15.28 0.79
C GLU A 138 -3.34 14.10 1.05
N SER A 139 -3.86 12.97 1.51
CA SER A 139 -3.05 11.76 1.71
C SER A 139 -2.43 11.25 0.40
N TRP A 140 -3.17 11.33 -0.71
CA TRP A 140 -2.63 10.99 -2.02
C TRP A 140 -1.61 12.01 -2.54
N ARG A 141 -1.81 13.31 -2.27
CA ARG A 141 -0.79 14.32 -2.60
C ARG A 141 0.51 14.04 -1.85
N TYR A 142 0.42 13.84 -0.55
CA TYR A 142 1.57 13.54 0.31
C TYR A 142 2.40 12.36 -0.20
N ILE A 143 1.78 11.21 -0.44
CA ILE A 143 2.51 9.99 -0.82
C ILE A 143 3.17 10.09 -2.21
N THR A 144 2.72 11.01 -3.06
CA THR A 144 3.28 11.22 -4.41
C THR A 144 4.47 12.19 -4.42
N GLU A 145 4.77 12.86 -3.32
CA GLU A 145 5.86 13.82 -3.22
C GLU A 145 7.16 13.15 -2.75
N GLY A 146 8.29 13.61 -3.29
CA GLY A 146 9.62 13.22 -2.82
C GLY A 146 9.85 11.70 -2.82
N ARG A 147 10.21 11.17 -1.64
CA ARG A 147 10.47 9.75 -1.42
C ARG A 147 9.42 9.08 -0.53
N HIS A 148 8.29 9.76 -0.22
CA HIS A 148 7.29 9.24 0.71
C HIS A 148 6.77 7.87 0.31
N SER A 149 6.75 7.54 -0.99
CA SER A 149 6.35 6.21 -1.47
C SER A 149 7.35 5.08 -1.15
N LEU A 150 8.54 5.40 -0.61
CA LEU A 150 9.51 4.46 -0.01
C LEU A 150 9.42 4.42 1.52
N GLU A 151 8.89 5.46 2.13
CA GLU A 151 8.77 5.59 3.57
C GLU A 151 7.56 4.82 4.09
N ARG A 152 7.50 4.63 5.41
CA ARG A 152 6.40 3.92 6.07
C ARG A 152 5.19 4.80 6.21
N HIS A 153 4.20 4.63 5.33
CA HIS A 153 2.97 5.42 5.34
C HIS A 153 1.74 4.61 4.88
N THR A 154 0.56 5.00 5.36
CA THR A 154 -0.72 4.49 4.86
C THR A 154 -1.84 5.51 5.04
N ASN A 155 -2.80 5.51 4.13
CA ASN A 155 -4.07 6.23 4.27
C ASN A 155 -5.26 5.27 4.52
N PHE A 156 -5.01 4.02 4.86
CA PHE A 156 -6.07 3.02 4.98
C PHE A 156 -7.09 3.32 6.09
N PHE A 157 -6.69 4.06 7.15
CA PHE A 157 -7.66 4.47 8.18
C PHE A 157 -8.77 5.38 7.63
N VAL A 158 -8.54 6.12 6.53
CA VAL A 158 -9.57 6.92 5.86
C VAL A 158 -10.70 6.03 5.33
N CYS A 159 -10.36 4.82 4.85
CA CYS A 159 -11.34 3.79 4.52
C CYS A 159 -12.11 3.33 5.76
N LEU A 160 -11.39 2.99 6.82
CA LEU A 160 -11.98 2.46 8.06
C LEU A 160 -12.93 3.46 8.72
N ASP A 161 -12.61 4.76 8.69
CA ASP A 161 -13.49 5.81 9.22
C ASP A 161 -14.78 5.99 8.39
N LYS A 162 -14.76 5.69 7.08
CA LYS A 162 -15.97 5.67 6.23
C LYS A 162 -16.89 4.50 6.56
N LEU A 163 -16.32 3.34 6.89
CA LEU A 163 -17.10 2.13 7.20
C LEU A 163 -17.86 2.21 8.53
N LYS A 164 -17.50 3.16 9.40
CA LYS A 164 -18.19 3.41 10.68
C LYS A 164 -19.48 4.22 10.56
N LYS A 165 -19.69 4.86 9.41
CA LYS A 165 -20.88 5.65 9.11
C LYS A 165 -21.90 4.82 8.35
#